data_dd9263fc2fd63ec0076741c502896df0
#
_entry.id   dd9263fc2fd63ec0076741c502896df0
#
_cell.length_a   1.000
_cell.length_b   1.000
_cell.length_c   1.000
_cell.angle_alpha   90.00
_cell.angle_beta   90.00
_cell.angle_gamma   90.00
#
_symmetry.space_group_name_H-M   'P 1'
#
loop_
_entity.id
_entity.type
_entity.pdbx_description
1 polymer ?
#
loop_
_entity_poly.entity_id
_entity_poly.type
_entity_poly.pdbx_seq_one_letter_code
_entity_poly.pdbx_strand_id
1 'polypeptide(L)'
;MASKMWIFLGSDEPQKAFAPFMIASGAMAMDMEVNMFFTMDGLNIIKNGGAEKIVLAGAAKSLPEFIKVLQDGGARMIACSAAFPIAECTEQDLIKGVECGGVAEFVDGCSEADVVLTYT
;
A
#
# COMPACT_ATOMS: atom_id res chain seq x y z
N MET A 1 0.36 -5.41 -23.36
CA MET A 1 1.09 -5.06 -22.12
C MET A 1 0.10 -4.62 -21.05
N ALA A 2 0.35 -4.98 -19.82
CA ALA A 2 -0.52 -4.58 -18.72
C ALA A 2 -0.34 -3.08 -18.43
N SER A 3 -1.44 -2.40 -18.12
CA SER A 3 -1.40 -1.05 -17.59
C SER A 3 -0.80 -1.06 -16.19
N LYS A 4 -0.18 0.04 -15.78
CA LYS A 4 0.50 0.16 -14.48
C LYS A 4 -0.21 1.20 -13.61
N MET A 5 -0.47 0.82 -12.37
CA MET A 5 -1.06 1.71 -11.37
C MET A 5 -0.08 1.87 -10.22
N TRP A 6 0.11 3.11 -9.79
CA TRP A 6 0.85 3.44 -8.57
C TRP A 6 -0.08 4.14 -7.61
N ILE A 7 -0.06 3.71 -6.34
CA ILE A 7 -0.91 4.26 -5.29
C ILE A 7 -0.03 4.73 -4.15
N PHE A 8 -0.22 5.99 -3.75
CA PHE A 8 0.45 6.58 -2.59
C PHE A 8 -0.48 6.47 -1.38
N LEU A 9 -0.02 5.80 -0.32
CA LEU A 9 -0.78 5.65 0.91
C LEU A 9 -0.03 6.38 2.03
N GLY A 10 -0.55 7.55 2.39
CA GLY A 10 0.04 8.40 3.42
C GLY A 10 -0.79 8.49 4.69
N SER A 11 -1.87 7.73 4.81
CA SER A 11 -2.79 7.81 5.94
C SER A 11 -3.16 6.43 6.46
N ASP A 12 -3.39 6.33 7.78
CA ASP A 12 -3.94 5.15 8.42
C ASP A 12 -5.38 5.35 8.89
N GLU A 13 -5.99 6.48 8.52
CA GLU A 13 -7.41 6.71 8.78
C GLU A 13 -8.24 5.64 8.07
N PRO A 14 -9.22 5.00 8.72
CA PRO A 14 -9.87 3.81 8.16
C PRO A 14 -10.38 3.95 6.73
N GLN A 15 -11.09 5.02 6.41
CA GLN A 15 -11.59 5.18 5.03
C GLN A 15 -10.46 5.38 4.03
N LYS A 16 -9.44 6.14 4.40
CA LYS A 16 -8.29 6.41 3.52
C LYS A 16 -7.35 5.21 3.42
N ALA A 17 -7.39 4.32 4.39
CA ALA A 17 -6.61 3.09 4.36
C ALA A 17 -7.31 1.99 3.55
N PHE A 18 -8.64 1.87 3.67
CA PHE A 18 -9.39 0.84 2.96
C PHE A 18 -9.58 1.12 1.48
N ALA A 19 -9.88 2.38 1.10
CA ALA A 19 -10.19 2.73 -0.29
C ALA A 19 -9.09 2.31 -1.27
N PRO A 20 -7.79 2.55 -1.01
CA PRO A 20 -6.75 2.12 -1.94
C PRO A 20 -6.68 0.60 -2.13
N PHE A 21 -6.98 -0.18 -1.09
CA PHE A 21 -7.00 -1.65 -1.23
C PHE A 21 -8.17 -2.12 -2.06
N MET A 22 -9.33 -1.48 -1.94
CA MET A 22 -10.50 -1.80 -2.77
C MET A 22 -10.19 -1.50 -4.24
N ILE A 23 -9.59 -0.35 -4.51
CA ILE A 23 -9.23 0.04 -5.88
C ILE A 23 -8.14 -0.88 -6.44
N ALA A 24 -7.12 -1.20 -5.63
CA ALA A 24 -6.07 -2.12 -6.04
C ALA A 24 -6.63 -3.49 -6.41
N SER A 25 -7.59 -3.99 -5.64
CA SER A 25 -8.25 -5.27 -5.95
C SER A 25 -8.97 -5.21 -7.29
N GLY A 26 -9.67 -4.11 -7.57
CA GLY A 26 -10.33 -3.91 -8.85
C GLY A 26 -9.35 -3.82 -10.01
N ALA A 27 -8.23 -3.13 -9.81
CA ALA A 27 -7.19 -3.01 -10.82
C ALA A 27 -6.57 -4.37 -11.14
N MET A 28 -6.31 -5.17 -10.12
CA MET A 28 -5.76 -6.53 -10.35
C MET A 28 -6.75 -7.43 -11.07
N ALA A 29 -8.04 -7.29 -10.79
CA ALA A 29 -9.08 -8.03 -11.51
C ALA A 29 -9.11 -7.65 -12.99
N MET A 30 -8.60 -6.49 -13.34
CA MET A 30 -8.47 -6.04 -14.72
C MET A 30 -7.07 -6.27 -15.29
N ASP A 31 -6.29 -7.12 -14.65
CA ASP A 31 -4.93 -7.50 -15.05
C ASP A 31 -3.94 -6.32 -15.09
N MET A 32 -4.17 -5.30 -14.28
CA MET A 32 -3.22 -4.20 -14.13
C MET A 32 -2.08 -4.59 -13.19
N GLU A 33 -0.89 -4.05 -13.44
CA GLU A 33 0.22 -4.12 -12.49
C GLU A 33 -0.02 -3.09 -11.40
N VAL A 34 -0.02 -3.51 -10.14
CA VAL A 34 -0.32 -2.64 -9.01
C VAL A 34 0.90 -2.48 -8.11
N ASN A 35 1.26 -1.23 -7.82
CA ASN A 35 2.36 -0.87 -6.95
C ASN A 35 1.82 0.08 -5.87
N MET A 36 1.99 -0.29 -4.60
CA MET A 36 1.50 0.49 -3.47
C MET A 36 2.67 1.00 -2.66
N PHE A 37 2.74 2.31 -2.47
CA PHE A 37 3.83 2.98 -1.78
C PHE A 37 3.30 3.56 -0.47
N PHE A 38 3.83 3.04 0.66
CA PHE A 38 3.38 3.40 2.00
C PHE A 38 4.39 4.35 2.63
N THR A 39 3.91 5.50 3.08
CA THR A 39 4.75 6.51 3.71
C THR A 39 3.98 7.21 4.83
N MET A 40 4.67 7.94 5.68
CA MET A 40 4.05 8.67 6.80
C MET A 40 3.16 7.74 7.63
N ASP A 41 1.94 8.15 7.97
CA ASP A 41 1.01 7.31 8.73
C ASP A 41 0.58 6.05 7.98
N GLY A 42 0.72 6.03 6.65
CA GLY A 42 0.45 4.84 5.84
C GLY A 42 1.35 3.65 6.19
N LEU A 43 2.53 3.92 6.76
CA LEU A 43 3.42 2.85 7.24
C LEU A 43 2.76 2.02 8.37
N ASN A 44 1.84 2.60 9.12
CA ASN A 44 1.13 1.87 10.18
C ASN A 44 0.28 0.72 9.63
N ILE A 45 -0.12 0.78 8.37
CA ILE A 45 -0.91 -0.29 7.73
C ILE A 45 -0.07 -1.56 7.57
N ILE A 46 1.22 -1.39 7.26
CA ILE A 46 2.12 -2.51 6.94
C ILE A 46 3.09 -2.85 8.06
N LYS A 47 2.94 -2.24 9.23
CA LYS A 47 3.64 -2.70 10.42
C LYS A 47 2.98 -3.97 10.95
N ASN A 48 3.77 -4.85 11.56
CA ASN A 48 3.24 -6.04 12.21
C ASN A 48 2.16 -5.65 13.23
N GLY A 49 0.96 -6.21 13.07
CA GLY A 49 -0.18 -5.92 13.93
C GLY A 49 -0.90 -4.61 13.63
N GLY A 50 -0.41 -3.81 12.67
CA GLY A 50 -1.01 -2.50 12.37
C GLY A 50 -2.33 -2.59 11.64
N ALA A 51 -2.40 -3.42 10.61
CA ALA A 51 -3.62 -3.55 9.81
C ALA A 51 -4.79 -4.08 10.63
N GLU A 52 -4.53 -4.93 11.61
CA GLU A 52 -5.56 -5.51 12.48
C GLU A 52 -6.27 -4.45 13.33
N LYS A 53 -5.61 -3.32 13.59
CA LYS A 53 -6.14 -2.22 14.40
C LYS A 53 -6.98 -1.24 13.61
N ILE A 54 -6.91 -1.30 12.29
CA ILE A 54 -7.65 -0.38 11.41
C ILE A 54 -8.91 -1.09 10.96
N VAL A 55 -10.05 -0.64 11.48
CA VAL A 55 -11.34 -1.31 11.26
C VAL A 55 -12.31 -0.33 10.61
N LEU A 56 -13.05 -0.81 9.62
CA LEU A 56 -14.08 -0.03 8.94
C LEU A 56 -15.37 -0.84 8.89
N ALA A 57 -16.41 -0.31 9.53
CA ALA A 57 -17.72 -0.96 9.55
C ALA A 57 -18.27 -1.05 8.13
N GLY A 58 -18.81 -2.23 7.77
CA GLY A 58 -19.41 -2.47 6.45
C GLY A 58 -18.43 -2.92 5.38
N ALA A 59 -17.13 -2.98 5.68
CA ALA A 59 -16.17 -3.46 4.73
C ALA A 59 -16.34 -4.96 4.47
N ALA A 60 -16.23 -5.38 3.20
CA ALA A 60 -16.40 -6.79 2.82
C ALA A 60 -15.23 -7.66 3.33
N LYS A 61 -14.04 -7.09 3.45
CA LYS A 61 -12.85 -7.77 3.94
C LYS A 61 -12.13 -6.87 4.96
N SER A 62 -11.40 -7.48 5.88
CA SER A 62 -10.48 -6.75 6.76
C SER A 62 -9.25 -6.31 5.97
N LEU A 63 -8.48 -5.36 6.52
CA LEU A 63 -7.22 -4.96 5.88
C LEU A 63 -6.23 -6.13 5.78
N PRO A 64 -6.02 -6.96 6.82
CA PRO A 64 -5.16 -8.13 6.67
C PRO A 64 -5.59 -9.06 5.53
N GLU A 65 -6.89 -9.25 5.34
CA GLU A 65 -7.41 -10.07 4.24
C GLU A 65 -7.10 -9.44 2.88
N PHE A 66 -7.31 -8.12 2.74
CA PHE A 66 -6.95 -7.39 1.52
C PHE A 66 -5.47 -7.51 1.21
N ILE A 67 -4.62 -7.31 2.22
CA ILE A 67 -3.17 -7.38 2.05
C ILE A 67 -2.78 -8.75 1.50
N LYS A 68 -3.32 -9.81 2.11
CA LYS A 68 -3.02 -11.18 1.68
C LYS A 68 -3.46 -11.42 0.22
N VAL A 69 -4.67 -11.04 -0.12
CA VAL A 69 -5.20 -11.22 -1.48
C VAL A 69 -4.33 -10.49 -2.50
N LEU A 70 -3.95 -9.25 -2.19
CA LEU A 70 -3.14 -8.46 -3.11
C LEU A 70 -1.72 -9.01 -3.24
N GLN A 71 -1.10 -9.41 -2.14
CA GLN A 71 0.24 -10.00 -2.18
C GLN A 71 0.22 -11.33 -2.96
N ASP A 72 -0.76 -12.18 -2.71
CA ASP A 72 -0.90 -13.45 -3.42
C ASP A 72 -1.12 -13.22 -4.92
N GLY A 73 -1.74 -12.12 -5.29
CA GLY A 73 -1.97 -11.74 -6.68
C GLY A 73 -0.78 -11.03 -7.35
N GLY A 74 0.28 -10.75 -6.62
CA GLY A 74 1.49 -10.14 -7.17
C GLY A 74 1.58 -8.63 -7.06
N ALA A 75 0.70 -7.97 -6.30
CA ALA A 75 0.84 -6.54 -6.06
C ALA A 75 2.11 -6.26 -5.26
N ARG A 76 2.83 -5.20 -5.66
CA ARG A 76 4.03 -4.78 -4.93
C ARG A 76 3.61 -3.83 -3.81
N MET A 77 4.18 -4.03 -2.63
CA MET A 77 4.01 -3.15 -1.49
C MET A 77 5.38 -2.66 -1.07
N ILE A 78 5.57 -1.35 -1.09
CA ILE A 78 6.87 -0.69 -0.89
C ILE A 78 6.74 0.27 0.28
N ALA A 79 7.62 0.12 1.28
CA ALA A 79 7.68 1.01 2.42
C ALA A 79 8.71 2.10 2.15
N CYS A 80 8.32 3.35 2.36
CA CYS A 80 9.21 4.50 2.20
C CYS A 80 10.22 4.57 3.33
N SER A 81 11.47 4.21 3.06
CA SER A 81 12.51 4.20 4.08
C SER A 81 12.83 5.60 4.63
N ALA A 82 12.64 6.64 3.83
CA ALA A 82 12.86 8.02 4.28
C ALA A 82 11.89 8.43 5.39
N ALA A 83 10.72 7.81 5.47
CA ALA A 83 9.72 8.10 6.50
C ALA A 83 9.87 7.25 7.76
N PHE A 84 10.79 6.30 7.80
CA PHE A 84 10.96 5.42 8.97
C PHE A 84 11.20 6.19 10.27
N PRO A 85 12.09 7.19 10.32
CA PRO A 85 12.25 7.96 11.56
C PRO A 85 10.99 8.71 11.99
N ILE A 86 10.21 9.19 11.04
CA ILE A 86 8.95 9.92 11.30
C ILE A 86 7.91 8.98 11.91
N ALA A 87 7.81 7.77 11.38
CA ALA A 87 6.84 6.77 11.81
C ALA A 87 7.36 5.90 12.96
N GLU A 88 8.56 6.14 13.44
CA GLU A 88 9.21 5.32 14.48
C GLU A 88 9.20 3.85 14.09
N CYS A 89 9.67 3.57 12.88
CA CYS A 89 9.58 2.26 12.24
C CYS A 89 10.97 1.81 11.79
N THR A 90 11.21 0.51 11.83
CA THR A 90 12.38 -0.11 11.23
C THR A 90 11.93 -1.20 10.27
N GLU A 91 12.86 -1.69 9.45
CA GLU A 91 12.54 -2.75 8.50
C GLU A 91 12.00 -4.01 9.17
N GLN A 92 12.47 -4.32 10.39
CA GLN A 92 12.01 -5.48 11.15
C GLN A 92 10.56 -5.34 11.64
N ASP A 93 10.03 -4.13 11.69
CA ASP A 93 8.65 -3.89 12.11
C ASP A 93 7.64 -4.18 11.01
N LEU A 94 8.07 -4.36 9.78
CA LEU A 94 7.20 -4.52 8.63
C LEU A 94 6.73 -5.96 8.44
N ILE A 95 5.52 -6.11 7.92
CA ILE A 95 4.99 -7.43 7.59
C ILE A 95 5.80 -8.06 6.47
N LYS A 96 5.71 -9.39 6.37
CA LYS A 96 6.39 -10.14 5.34
C LYS A 96 5.88 -9.76 3.94
N GLY A 97 6.79 -9.70 2.98
CA GLY A 97 6.46 -9.41 1.58
C GLY A 97 6.51 -7.95 1.20
N VAL A 98 6.77 -7.05 2.16
CA VAL A 98 6.95 -5.62 1.89
C VAL A 98 8.40 -5.34 1.54
N GLU A 99 8.61 -4.58 0.46
CA GLU A 99 9.95 -4.10 0.05
C GLU A 99 10.22 -2.75 0.71
N CYS A 100 11.48 -2.43 0.92
CA CYS A 100 11.88 -1.08 1.29
C CYS A 100 12.33 -0.33 0.05
N GLY A 101 11.92 0.92 -0.10
CA GLY A 101 12.29 1.72 -1.26
C GLY A 101 12.35 3.20 -0.92
N GLY A 102 12.88 3.98 -1.84
CA GLY A 102 13.02 5.42 -1.68
C GLY A 102 11.99 6.22 -2.46
N VAL A 103 11.95 7.51 -2.16
CA VAL A 103 11.07 8.46 -2.86
C VAL A 103 11.35 8.44 -4.37
N ALA A 104 12.62 8.32 -4.76
CA ALA A 104 13.00 8.30 -6.17
C ALA A 104 12.36 7.11 -6.91
N GLU A 105 12.26 5.96 -6.27
CA GLU A 105 11.60 4.79 -6.86
C GLU A 105 10.12 5.07 -7.12
N PHE A 106 9.46 5.73 -6.17
CA PHE A 106 8.05 6.10 -6.34
C PHE A 106 7.88 7.08 -7.51
N VAL A 107 8.70 8.13 -7.55
CA VAL A 107 8.62 9.14 -8.63
C VAL A 107 8.89 8.50 -9.99
N ASP A 108 9.90 7.65 -10.08
CA ASP A 108 10.22 6.93 -11.31
C ASP A 108 9.03 6.05 -11.75
N GLY A 109 8.45 5.30 -10.82
CA GLY A 109 7.28 4.47 -11.08
C GLY A 109 6.10 5.29 -11.58
N CYS A 110 5.83 6.43 -10.95
CA CYS A 110 4.74 7.31 -11.35
C CYS A 110 4.95 7.88 -12.75
N SER A 111 6.20 8.15 -13.13
CA SER A 111 6.50 8.71 -14.45
C SER A 111 6.16 7.74 -15.59
N GLU A 112 6.09 6.45 -15.30
CA GLU A 112 5.79 5.40 -16.28
C GLU A 112 4.40 4.79 -16.08
N ALA A 113 3.65 5.26 -15.08
CA ALA A 113 2.35 4.71 -14.73
C ALA A 113 1.25 5.24 -15.66
N ASP A 114 0.26 4.41 -15.90
CA ASP A 114 -0.97 4.82 -16.59
C ASP A 114 -1.95 5.49 -15.64
N VAL A 115 -1.92 5.08 -14.36
CA VAL A 115 -2.79 5.63 -13.30
C VAL A 115 -1.97 5.87 -12.05
N VAL A 116 -2.08 7.06 -11.47
CA VAL A 116 -1.48 7.38 -10.18
C VAL A 116 -2.57 7.91 -9.25
N LEU A 117 -2.70 7.31 -8.08
CA LEU A 117 -3.67 7.72 -7.07
C LEU A 117 -2.96 8.03 -5.76
N THR A 118 -3.45 9.03 -5.04
CA THR A 118 -2.86 9.43 -3.76
C THR A 118 -3.93 9.48 -2.68
N TYR A 119 -3.60 8.91 -1.53
CA TYR A 119 -4.48 8.92 -0.35
C TYR A 119 -3.71 9.53 0.81
N THR A 120 -4.04 10.75 1.12
CA THR A 120 -3.44 11.51 2.21
C THR A 120 -4.52 11.93 3.22
#